data_caa6823725298026813e0e87bf9565b1
#
_entry.id   caa6823725298026813e0e87bf9565b1
#
_cell.length_a   1.000
_cell.length_b   1.000
_cell.length_c   1.000
_cell.angle_alpha   90.00
_cell.angle_beta   90.00
_cell.angle_gamma   90.00
#
_symmetry.space_group_name_H-M   'P 1'
#
loop_
_entity.id
_entity.type
_entity.pdbx_description
1 polymer ?
#
loop_
_entity_poly.entity_id
_entity_poly.type
_entity_poly.pdbx_seq_one_letter_code
_entity_poly.pdbx_strand_id
1 'polypeptide(L)'
;MKTIRWVIAHEPIDLFLRAAERFTKAVREQTNGELDIEILSLTEYSEKYNNSKKITKHDLLQLMEDGVVEASQMYTTWLGHYNKDMFVLDMPFLFRDHDHADRVLEGEIGEYLLKGLEQSSAVRGLAFTYSGGYRIIPAQKELATVEAFRGTKIRTARSPVAVDTFKALGAEVIDTVELEEMNEAVKSGIIEAGESTFVRVIPLKQNEAFGIVNDTAHSLFLTSIIIATKFWDTLDSKTQQIMKDAALDAARTERRESVAQIEDIIKDCAARNVPVVKMDQVETEKFIEATSVVYDKYQDYFSTDLISQIQQK
;
A
#
# COMPACT_ATOMS: atom_id res chain seq x y z
N MET A 1 -8.82 -31.53 5.93
CA MET A 1 -8.93 -30.12 5.48
C MET A 1 -8.63 -29.23 6.66
N LYS A 2 -7.59 -28.41 6.57
CA LYS A 2 -7.24 -27.37 7.56
C LYS A 2 -7.72 -26.04 6.99
N THR A 3 -8.52 -25.30 7.72
CA THR A 3 -8.99 -23.96 7.33
C THR A 3 -8.18 -22.92 8.10
N ILE A 4 -7.64 -21.93 7.39
CA ILE A 4 -6.95 -20.77 7.94
C ILE A 4 -7.74 -19.50 7.63
N ARG A 5 -7.45 -18.43 8.33
CA ARG A 5 -8.14 -17.16 8.20
C ARG A 5 -7.26 -16.14 7.50
N TRP A 6 -7.84 -15.53 6.48
CA TRP A 6 -7.30 -14.32 5.85
C TRP A 6 -8.20 -13.15 6.24
N VAL A 7 -7.68 -12.20 7.01
CA VAL A 7 -8.43 -11.00 7.37
C VAL A 7 -8.00 -9.84 6.48
N ILE A 8 -8.96 -9.24 5.76
CA ILE A 8 -8.74 -8.10 4.90
C ILE A 8 -8.57 -6.85 5.77
N ALA A 9 -7.40 -6.20 5.69
CA ALA A 9 -7.04 -5.06 6.52
C ALA A 9 -7.79 -3.76 6.15
N HIS A 10 -8.40 -3.69 4.96
CA HIS A 10 -8.99 -2.47 4.41
C HIS A 10 -10.31 -2.73 3.71
N GLU A 11 -11.33 -2.01 4.12
CA GLU A 11 -12.67 -2.00 3.53
C GLU A 11 -13.04 -0.56 3.13
N PRO A 12 -13.84 -0.33 2.08
CA PRO A 12 -14.34 -1.26 1.06
C PRO A 12 -13.47 -1.18 -0.21
N ILE A 13 -12.47 -2.03 -0.37
CA ILE A 13 -11.61 -2.05 -1.57
C ILE A 13 -11.60 -3.46 -2.17
N ASP A 14 -12.38 -3.66 -3.23
CA ASP A 14 -12.54 -4.93 -3.94
C ASP A 14 -11.22 -5.54 -4.43
N LEU A 15 -10.22 -4.69 -4.69
CA LEU A 15 -8.90 -5.11 -5.15
C LEU A 15 -8.24 -6.12 -4.20
N PHE A 16 -8.30 -5.85 -2.89
CA PHE A 16 -7.75 -6.76 -1.87
C PHE A 16 -8.55 -8.05 -1.76
N LEU A 17 -9.88 -7.97 -1.88
CA LEU A 17 -10.74 -9.14 -1.88
C LEU A 17 -10.40 -10.07 -3.05
N ARG A 18 -10.29 -9.52 -4.28
CA ARG A 18 -9.94 -10.29 -5.47
C ARG A 18 -8.57 -10.96 -5.37
N ALA A 19 -7.58 -10.27 -4.79
CA ALA A 19 -6.26 -10.86 -4.54
C ALA A 19 -6.34 -12.04 -3.56
N ALA A 20 -7.08 -11.88 -2.46
CA ALA A 20 -7.30 -12.94 -1.48
C ALA A 20 -8.06 -14.14 -2.06
N GLU A 21 -9.10 -13.91 -2.87
CA GLU A 21 -9.88 -14.95 -3.55
C GLU A 21 -9.02 -15.75 -4.55
N ARG A 22 -8.20 -15.04 -5.35
CA ARG A 22 -7.27 -15.69 -6.30
C ARG A 22 -6.25 -16.56 -5.58
N PHE A 23 -5.63 -16.03 -4.54
CA PHE A 23 -4.71 -16.78 -3.70
C PHE A 23 -5.38 -18.03 -3.09
N THR A 24 -6.55 -17.85 -2.47
CA THR A 24 -7.32 -18.92 -1.84
C THR A 24 -7.65 -20.02 -2.84
N LYS A 25 -8.12 -19.66 -4.03
CA LYS A 25 -8.45 -20.61 -5.10
C LYS A 25 -7.22 -21.42 -5.50
N ALA A 26 -6.10 -20.75 -5.78
CA ALA A 26 -4.87 -21.42 -6.21
C ALA A 26 -4.32 -22.38 -5.13
N VAL A 27 -4.29 -21.94 -3.87
CA VAL A 27 -3.86 -22.80 -2.75
C VAL A 27 -4.77 -24.01 -2.60
N ARG A 28 -6.08 -23.84 -2.62
CA ARG A 28 -7.05 -24.92 -2.48
C ARG A 28 -6.90 -25.95 -3.61
N GLU A 29 -6.79 -25.51 -4.86
CA GLU A 29 -6.64 -26.39 -6.03
C GLU A 29 -5.32 -27.18 -5.97
N GLN A 30 -4.20 -26.51 -5.68
CA GLN A 30 -2.88 -27.14 -5.68
C GLN A 30 -2.60 -28.03 -4.47
N THR A 31 -3.33 -27.83 -3.37
CA THR A 31 -3.29 -28.71 -2.19
C THR A 31 -4.38 -29.78 -2.22
N ASN A 32 -5.11 -29.95 -3.34
CA ASN A 32 -6.25 -30.87 -3.46
C ASN A 32 -7.29 -30.73 -2.33
N GLY A 33 -7.48 -29.50 -1.84
CA GLY A 33 -8.40 -29.17 -0.75
C GLY A 33 -7.94 -29.57 0.65
N GLU A 34 -6.67 -29.92 0.83
CA GLU A 34 -6.11 -30.16 2.17
C GLU A 34 -6.03 -28.88 3.00
N LEU A 35 -5.78 -27.73 2.31
CA LEU A 35 -5.77 -26.40 2.89
C LEU A 35 -6.86 -25.54 2.26
N ASP A 36 -7.67 -24.92 3.09
CA ASP A 36 -8.69 -23.93 2.69
C ASP A 36 -8.51 -22.64 3.44
N ILE A 37 -8.98 -21.52 2.89
CA ILE A 37 -8.78 -20.19 3.44
C ILE A 37 -10.13 -19.49 3.55
N GLU A 38 -10.49 -19.13 4.76
CA GLU A 38 -11.66 -18.30 5.03
C GLU A 38 -11.25 -16.82 4.95
N ILE A 39 -11.82 -16.14 3.95
CA ILE A 39 -11.60 -14.69 3.78
C ILE A 39 -12.64 -13.95 4.61
N LEU A 40 -12.19 -13.01 5.43
CA LEU A 40 -13.01 -12.25 6.37
C LEU A 40 -12.65 -10.77 6.28
N SER A 41 -13.64 -9.92 6.37
CA SER A 41 -13.43 -8.51 6.70
C SER A 41 -13.08 -8.35 8.18
N LEU A 42 -12.62 -7.15 8.58
CA LEU A 42 -12.41 -6.81 10.01
C LEU A 42 -13.70 -6.95 10.81
N THR A 43 -14.83 -6.56 10.21
CA THR A 43 -16.14 -6.67 10.82
C THR A 43 -16.58 -8.11 11.02
N GLU A 44 -16.51 -8.94 9.96
CA GLU A 44 -16.86 -10.37 10.02
C GLU A 44 -15.96 -11.15 11.00
N TYR A 45 -14.65 -10.86 11.02
CA TYR A 45 -13.76 -11.46 12.01
C TYR A 45 -14.16 -11.07 13.44
N SER A 46 -14.47 -9.78 13.67
CA SER A 46 -14.89 -9.30 14.98
C SER A 46 -16.15 -10.01 15.47
N GLU A 47 -17.14 -10.17 14.60
CA GLU A 47 -18.41 -10.84 14.92
C GLU A 47 -18.22 -12.32 15.19
N LYS A 48 -17.48 -13.01 14.32
CA LYS A 48 -17.37 -14.48 14.34
C LYS A 48 -16.35 -15.00 15.35
N TYR A 49 -15.23 -14.30 15.53
CA TYR A 49 -14.08 -14.80 16.30
C TYR A 49 -13.67 -13.94 17.48
N ASN A 50 -14.20 -12.73 17.64
CA ASN A 50 -13.80 -11.80 18.70
C ASN A 50 -14.96 -11.33 19.59
N ASN A 51 -16.03 -12.14 19.71
CA ASN A 51 -17.21 -11.83 20.53
C ASN A 51 -17.81 -10.44 20.19
N SER A 52 -17.84 -10.06 18.92
CA SER A 52 -18.27 -8.75 18.41
C SER A 52 -17.46 -7.55 18.93
N LYS A 53 -16.34 -7.79 19.58
CA LYS A 53 -15.39 -6.72 19.93
C LYS A 53 -14.66 -6.30 18.68
N LYS A 54 -14.84 -5.06 18.26
CA LYS A 54 -14.22 -4.53 17.04
C LYS A 54 -12.71 -4.62 17.09
N ILE A 55 -12.13 -5.09 15.99
CA ILE A 55 -10.70 -4.99 15.71
C ILE A 55 -10.47 -3.96 14.61
N THR A 56 -9.25 -3.48 14.52
CA THR A 56 -8.76 -2.56 13.49
C THR A 56 -7.62 -3.21 12.72
N LYS A 57 -7.19 -2.59 11.62
CA LYS A 57 -6.00 -3.02 10.89
C LYS A 57 -4.73 -3.04 11.76
N HIS A 58 -4.69 -2.22 12.81
CA HIS A 58 -3.56 -2.14 13.73
C HIS A 58 -3.44 -3.37 14.67
N ASP A 59 -4.55 -4.07 14.88
CA ASP A 59 -4.58 -5.27 15.71
C ASP A 59 -4.10 -6.52 14.96
N LEU A 60 -4.08 -6.49 13.61
CA LEU A 60 -3.85 -7.68 12.78
C LEU A 60 -2.50 -8.34 13.02
N LEU A 61 -1.41 -7.59 13.13
CA LEU A 61 -0.08 -8.16 13.36
C LEU A 61 0.00 -8.85 14.72
N GLN A 62 -0.64 -8.30 15.75
CA GLN A 62 -0.72 -8.96 17.05
C GLN A 62 -1.56 -10.24 16.96
N LEU A 63 -2.70 -10.23 16.26
CA LEU A 63 -3.52 -11.42 16.05
C LEU A 63 -2.79 -12.52 15.26
N MET A 64 -1.91 -12.12 14.33
CA MET A 64 -1.04 -13.05 13.61
C MET A 64 0.08 -13.59 14.52
N GLU A 65 0.66 -12.77 15.37
CA GLU A 65 1.62 -13.19 16.41
C GLU A 65 1.00 -14.16 17.39
N ASP A 66 -0.24 -13.91 17.81
CA ASP A 66 -1.00 -14.82 18.69
C ASP A 66 -1.38 -16.14 17.98
N GLY A 67 -1.31 -16.18 16.64
CA GLY A 67 -1.64 -17.35 15.83
C GLY A 67 -3.13 -17.56 15.63
N VAL A 68 -3.94 -16.51 15.78
CA VAL A 68 -5.40 -16.55 15.56
C VAL A 68 -5.84 -15.96 14.22
N VAL A 69 -4.94 -15.31 13.49
CA VAL A 69 -5.07 -14.95 12.08
C VAL A 69 -3.83 -15.46 11.37
N GLU A 70 -4.01 -16.18 10.26
CA GLU A 70 -2.90 -16.82 9.57
C GLU A 70 -2.39 -15.99 8.38
N ALA A 71 -3.26 -15.24 7.69
CA ALA A 71 -2.88 -14.46 6.49
C ALA A 71 -3.58 -13.10 6.46
N SER A 72 -2.95 -12.14 5.79
CA SER A 72 -3.51 -10.82 5.51
C SER A 72 -2.79 -10.17 4.33
N GLN A 73 -3.25 -8.98 3.93
CA GLN A 73 -2.56 -8.09 3.02
C GLN A 73 -2.44 -6.73 3.69
N MET A 74 -1.20 -6.20 3.83
CA MET A 74 -0.95 -5.02 4.63
C MET A 74 -0.05 -4.01 3.91
N TYR A 75 -0.23 -2.71 4.19
CA TYR A 75 0.58 -1.62 3.63
C TYR A 75 2.05 -1.75 4.01
N THR A 76 2.94 -1.54 3.03
CA THR A 76 4.38 -1.50 3.26
C THR A 76 4.78 -0.37 4.21
N THR A 77 4.08 0.76 4.17
CA THR A 77 4.26 1.87 5.11
C THR A 77 4.01 1.47 6.57
N TRP A 78 3.08 0.52 6.81
CA TRP A 78 2.83 -0.01 8.15
C TRP A 78 3.88 -1.07 8.53
N LEU A 79 4.23 -1.94 7.59
CA LEU A 79 5.28 -2.95 7.77
C LEU A 79 6.66 -2.31 8.01
N GLY A 80 6.89 -1.10 7.50
CA GLY A 80 8.09 -0.31 7.73
C GLY A 80 8.38 0.00 9.20
N HIS A 81 7.37 0.04 10.06
CA HIS A 81 7.57 0.20 11.50
C HIS A 81 8.19 -1.05 12.18
N TYR A 82 8.14 -2.20 11.53
CA TYR A 82 8.80 -3.43 11.98
C TYR A 82 10.11 -3.66 11.24
N ASN A 83 10.17 -3.40 9.95
CA ASN A 83 11.40 -3.43 9.16
C ASN A 83 11.57 -2.08 8.45
N LYS A 84 12.45 -1.23 8.98
CA LYS A 84 12.68 0.12 8.46
C LYS A 84 13.05 0.18 6.98
N ASP A 85 13.67 -0.88 6.44
CA ASP A 85 14.07 -0.94 5.04
C ASP A 85 12.88 -0.95 4.09
N MET A 86 11.67 -1.36 4.56
CA MET A 86 10.43 -1.22 3.79
C MET A 86 10.11 0.23 3.41
N PHE A 87 10.53 1.22 4.21
CA PHE A 87 10.31 2.63 3.89
C PHE A 87 11.08 3.11 2.66
N VAL A 88 12.07 2.35 2.15
CA VAL A 88 12.73 2.68 0.88
C VAL A 88 11.72 2.72 -0.27
N LEU A 89 10.68 1.91 -0.19
CA LEU A 89 9.61 1.83 -1.19
C LEU A 89 8.74 3.10 -1.27
N ASP A 90 8.80 3.97 -0.27
CA ASP A 90 8.10 5.25 -0.23
C ASP A 90 8.94 6.42 -0.77
N MET A 91 10.22 6.19 -1.16
CA MET A 91 11.08 7.24 -1.72
C MET A 91 10.42 7.87 -2.96
N PRO A 92 10.39 9.21 -3.03
CA PRO A 92 9.72 9.89 -4.13
C PRO A 92 10.39 9.60 -5.46
N PHE A 93 9.61 9.28 -6.49
CA PHE A 93 10.07 8.96 -7.86
C PHE A 93 11.13 7.84 -7.93
N LEU A 94 11.16 6.94 -6.95
CA LEU A 94 12.10 5.83 -6.92
C LEU A 94 11.89 4.87 -8.10
N PHE A 95 10.64 4.58 -8.42
CA PHE A 95 10.27 3.71 -9.54
C PHE A 95 10.01 4.54 -10.78
N ARG A 96 10.70 4.21 -11.89
CA ARG A 96 10.55 4.90 -13.18
C ARG A 96 9.22 4.57 -13.86
N ASP A 97 8.82 3.31 -13.76
CA ASP A 97 7.62 2.75 -14.36
C ASP A 97 7.23 1.43 -13.65
N HIS A 98 6.13 0.81 -14.08
CA HIS A 98 5.65 -0.45 -13.52
C HIS A 98 6.58 -1.63 -13.84
N ASP A 99 7.23 -1.65 -15.00
CA ASP A 99 8.18 -2.71 -15.36
C ASP A 99 9.43 -2.65 -14.48
N HIS A 100 9.90 -1.45 -14.15
CA HIS A 100 10.97 -1.26 -13.18
C HIS A 100 10.53 -1.74 -11.78
N ALA A 101 9.33 -1.37 -11.34
CA ALA A 101 8.79 -1.82 -10.07
C ALA A 101 8.69 -3.35 -10.01
N ASP A 102 8.20 -4.00 -11.06
CA ASP A 102 8.09 -5.46 -11.12
C ASP A 102 9.45 -6.14 -11.00
N ARG A 103 10.49 -5.64 -11.69
CA ARG A 103 11.85 -6.19 -11.58
C ARG A 103 12.42 -6.08 -10.16
N VAL A 104 12.15 -4.97 -9.47
CA VAL A 104 12.60 -4.75 -8.09
C VAL A 104 11.84 -5.63 -7.11
N LEU A 105 10.50 -5.60 -7.20
CA LEU A 105 9.61 -6.25 -6.23
C LEU A 105 9.62 -7.78 -6.32
N GLU A 106 9.91 -8.33 -7.49
CA GLU A 106 10.00 -9.78 -7.73
C GLU A 106 11.45 -10.30 -7.75
N GLY A 107 12.45 -9.41 -7.67
CA GLY A 107 13.85 -9.74 -7.65
C GLY A 107 14.44 -9.86 -6.23
N GLU A 108 15.76 -9.95 -6.18
CA GLU A 108 16.54 -10.11 -4.95
C GLU A 108 16.26 -9.01 -3.90
N ILE A 109 15.97 -7.78 -4.34
CA ILE A 109 15.63 -6.67 -3.44
C ILE A 109 14.27 -6.92 -2.78
N GLY A 110 13.27 -7.32 -3.56
CA GLY A 110 11.96 -7.68 -3.04
C GLY A 110 12.05 -8.85 -2.05
N GLU A 111 12.79 -9.90 -2.38
CA GLU A 111 13.04 -11.02 -1.46
C GLU A 111 13.73 -10.58 -0.17
N TYR A 112 14.75 -9.72 -0.27
CA TYR A 112 15.44 -9.16 0.89
C TYR A 112 14.47 -8.42 1.83
N LEU A 113 13.64 -7.53 1.28
CA LEU A 113 12.67 -6.76 2.05
C LEU A 113 11.62 -7.65 2.73
N LEU A 114 11.05 -8.62 1.99
CA LEU A 114 10.06 -9.57 2.50
C LEU A 114 10.65 -10.47 3.60
N LYS A 115 11.89 -10.94 3.41
CA LYS A 115 12.60 -11.76 4.39
C LYS A 115 12.94 -10.98 5.66
N GLY A 116 13.23 -9.68 5.53
CA GLY A 116 13.51 -8.81 6.68
C GLY A 116 12.35 -8.72 7.66
N LEU A 117 11.10 -8.94 7.22
CA LEU A 117 9.93 -8.96 8.12
C LEU A 117 9.98 -10.13 9.09
N GLU A 118 10.45 -11.31 8.70
CA GLU A 118 10.58 -12.47 9.60
C GLU A 118 11.54 -12.25 10.75
N GLN A 119 12.55 -11.40 10.53
CA GLN A 119 13.59 -11.14 11.54
C GLN A 119 13.14 -10.15 12.60
N SER A 120 12.12 -9.34 12.31
CA SER A 120 11.70 -8.21 13.13
C SER A 120 10.22 -8.24 13.53
N SER A 121 9.47 -9.23 13.05
CA SER A 121 8.04 -9.40 13.36
C SER A 121 7.62 -10.87 13.34
N ALA A 122 6.38 -11.13 13.71
CA ALA A 122 5.79 -12.47 13.71
C ALA A 122 5.20 -12.86 12.34
N VAL A 123 5.51 -12.12 11.27
CA VAL A 123 4.99 -12.39 9.94
C VAL A 123 6.09 -12.53 8.90
N ARG A 124 5.79 -13.28 7.85
CA ARG A 124 6.58 -13.43 6.64
C ARG A 124 5.86 -12.73 5.47
N GLY A 125 6.57 -11.95 4.69
CA GLY A 125 6.07 -11.46 3.41
C GLY A 125 6.16 -12.53 2.33
N LEU A 126 5.12 -12.64 1.50
CA LEU A 126 5.08 -13.61 0.39
C LEU A 126 5.24 -12.94 -0.97
N ALA A 127 4.57 -11.81 -1.20
CA ALA A 127 4.64 -11.06 -2.44
C ALA A 127 4.21 -9.60 -2.24
N PHE A 128 4.71 -8.70 -3.07
CA PHE A 128 4.26 -7.31 -3.11
C PHE A 128 3.09 -7.12 -4.07
N THR A 129 2.09 -6.41 -3.61
CA THR A 129 0.91 -5.99 -4.36
C THR A 129 0.85 -4.46 -4.41
N TYR A 130 -0.01 -3.91 -5.26
CA TYR A 130 -0.31 -2.49 -5.27
C TYR A 130 -1.52 -2.19 -4.38
N SER A 131 -1.64 -0.95 -4.00
CA SER A 131 -2.86 -0.39 -3.45
C SER A 131 -3.44 0.67 -4.40
N GLY A 132 -3.51 0.30 -5.69
CA GLY A 132 -3.98 1.14 -6.78
C GLY A 132 -2.90 1.83 -7.59
N GLY A 133 -1.64 1.40 -7.48
CA GLY A 133 -0.53 1.92 -8.28
C GLY A 133 0.09 3.21 -7.74
N TYR A 134 0.40 4.15 -8.63
CA TYR A 134 0.98 5.42 -8.23
C TYR A 134 0.03 6.28 -7.42
N ARG A 135 0.58 6.98 -6.42
CA ARG A 135 -0.16 7.88 -5.55
C ARG A 135 -0.60 9.13 -6.30
N ILE A 136 -1.80 9.56 -5.95
CA ILE A 136 -2.40 10.83 -6.34
C ILE A 136 -2.72 11.65 -5.10
N ILE A 137 -3.09 12.91 -5.29
CA ILE A 137 -3.46 13.80 -4.20
C ILE A 137 -4.83 14.40 -4.45
N PRO A 138 -5.93 13.80 -3.90
CA PRO A 138 -7.19 14.50 -3.75
C PRO A 138 -6.99 15.75 -2.90
N ALA A 139 -7.53 16.89 -3.35
CA ALA A 139 -7.33 18.18 -2.68
C ALA A 139 -8.52 19.12 -2.91
N GLN A 140 -8.61 20.18 -2.07
CA GLN A 140 -9.57 21.27 -2.24
C GLN A 140 -9.10 22.33 -3.26
N LYS A 141 -7.85 22.22 -3.73
CA LYS A 141 -7.25 23.10 -4.73
C LYS A 141 -6.34 22.32 -5.67
N GLU A 142 -6.01 22.96 -6.77
CA GLU A 142 -5.01 22.43 -7.71
C GLU A 142 -3.62 22.46 -7.10
N LEU A 143 -2.88 21.34 -7.22
CA LEU A 143 -1.51 21.13 -6.76
C LEU A 143 -0.63 20.68 -7.94
N ALA A 144 -0.78 21.35 -9.09
CA ALA A 144 -0.06 21.04 -10.33
C ALA A 144 1.35 21.64 -10.37
N THR A 145 1.73 22.47 -9.40
CA THR A 145 3.07 23.08 -9.28
C THR A 145 3.65 22.82 -7.91
N VAL A 146 4.99 22.81 -7.83
CA VAL A 146 5.70 22.66 -6.53
C VAL A 146 5.34 23.77 -5.55
N GLU A 147 5.20 25.00 -6.05
CA GLU A 147 4.83 26.16 -5.23
C GLU A 147 3.45 26.04 -4.60
N ALA A 148 2.52 25.33 -5.24
CA ALA A 148 1.16 25.14 -4.74
C ALA A 148 1.11 24.30 -3.45
N PHE A 149 2.14 23.50 -3.18
CA PHE A 149 2.25 22.71 -1.94
C PHE A 149 2.59 23.55 -0.72
N ARG A 150 3.23 24.71 -0.92
CA ARG A 150 3.70 25.54 0.21
C ARG A 150 2.56 25.94 1.13
N GLY A 151 2.67 25.56 2.40
CA GLY A 151 1.68 25.83 3.44
C GLY A 151 0.37 25.03 3.29
N THR A 152 0.26 24.12 2.31
CA THR A 152 -0.90 23.25 2.20
C THR A 152 -0.90 22.23 3.33
N LYS A 153 -2.01 22.11 4.04
CA LYS A 153 -2.22 21.06 5.05
C LYS A 153 -2.49 19.74 4.36
N ILE A 154 -1.47 18.90 4.27
CA ILE A 154 -1.55 17.63 3.57
C ILE A 154 -1.45 16.46 4.53
N ARG A 155 -2.40 15.54 4.41
CA ARG A 155 -2.33 14.24 5.07
C ARG A 155 -1.44 13.30 4.27
N THR A 156 -0.48 12.67 4.92
CA THR A 156 0.32 11.59 4.33
C THR A 156 0.29 10.31 5.18
N ALA A 157 0.77 9.22 4.61
CA ALA A 157 0.97 7.98 5.37
C ALA A 157 1.98 8.19 6.51
N ARG A 158 1.92 7.37 7.55
CA ARG A 158 2.87 7.40 8.67
C ARG A 158 4.23 6.78 8.29
N SER A 159 4.76 7.22 7.16
CA SER A 159 6.10 6.91 6.69
C SER A 159 6.99 8.12 6.90
N PRO A 160 8.15 7.99 7.56
CA PRO A 160 9.05 9.12 7.74
C PRO A 160 9.52 9.70 6.40
N VAL A 161 9.67 8.85 5.38
CA VAL A 161 10.03 9.27 4.02
C VAL A 161 8.93 10.11 3.38
N ALA A 162 7.66 9.66 3.45
CA ALA A 162 6.53 10.41 2.90
C ALA A 162 6.35 11.76 3.62
N VAL A 163 6.48 11.78 4.95
CA VAL A 163 6.45 13.02 5.74
C VAL A 163 7.53 14.01 5.27
N ASP A 164 8.77 13.56 5.12
CA ASP A 164 9.87 14.42 4.70
C ASP A 164 9.73 14.86 3.23
N THR A 165 9.15 14.03 2.37
CA THR A 165 8.85 14.38 0.97
C THR A 165 7.95 15.63 0.91
N PHE A 166 6.84 15.65 1.63
CA PHE A 166 5.96 16.82 1.61
C PHE A 166 6.50 18.01 2.39
N LYS A 167 7.30 17.80 3.44
CA LYS A 167 8.03 18.89 4.11
C LYS A 167 9.04 19.54 3.17
N ALA A 168 9.72 18.79 2.31
CA ALA A 168 10.64 19.33 1.31
C ALA A 168 9.94 20.26 0.31
N LEU A 169 8.65 20.03 0.03
CA LEU A 169 7.80 20.89 -0.79
C LEU A 169 7.23 22.11 -0.01
N GLY A 170 7.55 22.22 1.28
CA GLY A 170 7.05 23.30 2.13
C GLY A 170 5.60 23.14 2.60
N ALA A 171 5.03 21.93 2.50
CA ALA A 171 3.70 21.63 3.00
C ALA A 171 3.66 21.52 4.54
N GLU A 172 2.49 21.79 5.12
CA GLU A 172 2.17 21.48 6.52
C GLU A 172 1.67 20.02 6.58
N VAL A 173 2.52 19.12 7.07
CA VAL A 173 2.23 17.68 7.06
C VAL A 173 1.43 17.26 8.28
N ILE A 174 0.31 16.58 8.03
CA ILE A 174 -0.57 16.00 9.06
C ILE A 174 -0.52 14.47 8.91
N ASP A 175 0.20 13.79 9.77
CA ASP A 175 0.40 12.34 9.75
C ASP A 175 -0.44 11.59 10.81
N THR A 176 -1.26 12.32 11.55
CA THR A 176 -2.12 11.78 12.61
C THR A 176 -3.50 11.35 12.13
N VAL A 177 -3.92 11.79 10.94
CA VAL A 177 -5.21 11.45 10.32
C VAL A 177 -5.11 10.13 9.58
N GLU A 178 -5.97 9.17 9.90
CA GLU A 178 -6.07 7.90 9.18
C GLU A 178 -6.69 8.08 7.77
N LEU A 179 -6.44 7.12 6.87
CA LEU A 179 -6.97 7.18 5.50
C LEU A 179 -8.50 7.24 5.49
N GLU A 180 -9.13 6.50 6.38
CA GLU A 180 -10.58 6.40 6.54
C GLU A 180 -11.21 7.69 7.10
N GLU A 181 -10.42 8.51 7.76
CA GLU A 181 -10.83 9.78 8.39
C GLU A 181 -10.65 11.00 7.48
N MET A 182 -10.00 10.85 6.32
CA MET A 182 -9.63 11.97 5.44
C MET A 182 -10.83 12.84 5.05
N ASN A 183 -11.98 12.24 4.74
CA ASN A 183 -13.15 12.99 4.32
C ASN A 183 -13.72 13.89 5.42
N GLU A 184 -13.70 13.44 6.67
CA GLU A 184 -14.13 14.26 7.80
C GLU A 184 -13.06 15.30 8.18
N ALA A 185 -11.80 14.95 8.05
CA ALA A 185 -10.68 15.86 8.31
C ALA A 185 -10.66 17.03 7.31
N VAL A 186 -10.97 16.80 6.03
CA VAL A 186 -11.06 17.90 5.04
C VAL A 186 -12.30 18.75 5.27
N LYS A 187 -13.44 18.18 5.61
CA LYS A 187 -14.66 18.94 5.92
C LYS A 187 -14.48 19.84 7.16
N SER A 188 -13.74 19.38 8.15
CA SER A 188 -13.44 20.12 9.37
C SER A 188 -12.27 21.09 9.24
N GLY A 189 -11.60 21.17 8.07
CA GLY A 189 -10.46 22.06 7.82
C GLY A 189 -9.14 21.64 8.51
N ILE A 190 -9.07 20.41 9.01
CA ILE A 190 -7.83 19.84 9.56
C ILE A 190 -6.81 19.61 8.45
N ILE A 191 -7.27 19.15 7.27
CA ILE A 191 -6.45 18.96 6.08
C ILE A 191 -7.11 19.65 4.87
N GLU A 192 -6.32 19.96 3.85
CA GLU A 192 -6.76 20.50 2.56
C GLU A 192 -6.51 19.49 1.43
N ALA A 193 -5.60 18.54 1.65
CA ALA A 193 -5.17 17.56 0.69
C ALA A 193 -4.77 16.25 1.40
N GLY A 194 -4.68 15.15 0.66
CA GLY A 194 -4.19 13.90 1.23
C GLY A 194 -3.75 12.89 0.17
N GLU A 195 -2.76 12.09 0.50
CA GLU A 195 -2.32 11.00 -0.40
C GLU A 195 -3.37 9.91 -0.53
N SER A 196 -3.57 9.48 -1.76
CA SER A 196 -4.47 8.39 -2.13
C SER A 196 -4.00 7.69 -3.41
N THR A 197 -4.87 6.88 -4.01
CA THR A 197 -4.72 6.32 -5.36
C THR A 197 -6.05 6.36 -6.10
N PHE A 198 -6.03 6.26 -7.42
CA PHE A 198 -7.24 6.35 -8.23
C PHE A 198 -8.33 5.37 -7.81
N VAL A 199 -7.98 4.12 -7.48
CA VAL A 199 -8.95 3.08 -7.08
C VAL A 199 -9.73 3.41 -5.80
N ARG A 200 -9.31 4.42 -5.05
CA ARG A 200 -9.96 4.88 -3.82
C ARG A 200 -10.86 6.09 -3.99
N VAL A 201 -10.67 6.86 -5.06
CA VAL A 201 -11.34 8.16 -5.24
C VAL A 201 -12.86 8.01 -5.13
N ILE A 202 -13.45 7.08 -5.87
CA ILE A 202 -14.90 6.89 -5.90
C ILE A 202 -15.39 6.02 -4.73
N PRO A 203 -14.84 4.82 -4.47
CA PRO A 203 -15.32 3.97 -3.37
C PRO A 203 -15.26 4.63 -2.00
N LEU A 204 -14.23 5.43 -1.74
CA LEU A 204 -14.09 6.18 -0.49
C LEU A 204 -14.69 7.59 -0.53
N LYS A 205 -15.43 7.95 -1.60
CA LYS A 205 -16.07 9.27 -1.78
C LYS A 205 -15.11 10.47 -1.65
N GLN A 206 -13.84 10.26 -1.98
CA GLN A 206 -12.84 11.34 -1.94
C GLN A 206 -13.14 12.41 -2.99
N ASN A 207 -13.72 12.01 -4.13
CA ASN A 207 -14.22 12.93 -5.14
C ASN A 207 -15.25 13.94 -4.59
N GLU A 208 -16.09 13.55 -3.64
CA GLU A 208 -17.11 14.41 -3.02
C GLU A 208 -16.51 15.32 -1.93
N ALA A 209 -15.53 14.81 -1.18
CA ALA A 209 -14.94 15.51 -0.05
C ALA A 209 -13.92 16.56 -0.49
N PHE A 210 -13.07 16.25 -1.48
CA PHE A 210 -11.94 17.09 -1.90
C PHE A 210 -12.24 17.94 -3.14
N GLY A 211 -12.91 17.39 -4.14
CA GLY A 211 -13.33 18.12 -5.34
C GLY A 211 -12.35 18.12 -6.51
N ILE A 212 -11.06 17.95 -6.28
CA ILE A 212 -10.01 17.89 -7.32
C ILE A 212 -9.11 16.69 -7.05
N VAL A 213 -8.65 16.02 -8.10
CA VAL A 213 -7.64 14.96 -8.03
C VAL A 213 -6.38 15.44 -8.73
N ASN A 214 -5.27 15.54 -8.01
CA ASN A 214 -3.97 15.88 -8.58
C ASN A 214 -3.17 14.60 -8.84
N ASP A 215 -2.90 14.31 -10.12
CA ASP A 215 -2.12 13.17 -10.57
C ASP A 215 -0.63 13.52 -10.56
N THR A 216 0.00 13.32 -9.42
CA THR A 216 1.42 13.62 -9.21
C THR A 216 2.34 12.43 -9.45
N ALA A 217 1.83 11.21 -9.38
CA ALA A 217 2.56 9.95 -9.56
C ALA A 217 3.90 9.88 -8.79
N HIS A 218 3.99 10.54 -7.64
CA HIS A 218 5.25 10.78 -6.91
C HIS A 218 5.82 9.56 -6.20
N SER A 219 5.02 8.54 -5.89
CA SER A 219 5.47 7.27 -5.32
C SER A 219 4.46 6.15 -5.59
N LEU A 220 4.88 4.88 -5.49
CA LEU A 220 3.96 3.74 -5.55
C LEU A 220 3.33 3.48 -4.18
N PHE A 221 2.04 3.16 -4.17
CA PHE A 221 1.39 2.71 -2.95
C PHE A 221 1.35 1.18 -2.90
N LEU A 222 2.24 0.62 -2.11
CA LEU A 222 2.48 -0.80 -2.05
C LEU A 222 1.87 -1.45 -0.81
N THR A 223 1.48 -2.70 -0.99
CA THR A 223 1.10 -3.61 0.07
C THR A 223 1.89 -4.92 -0.08
N SER A 224 1.83 -5.77 0.92
CA SER A 224 2.37 -7.12 0.85
C SER A 224 1.34 -8.13 1.33
N ILE A 225 1.24 -9.27 0.64
CA ILE A 225 0.61 -10.47 1.17
C ILE A 225 1.54 -11.00 2.25
N ILE A 226 1.02 -11.15 3.45
CA ILE A 226 1.75 -11.61 4.63
C ILE A 226 1.11 -12.84 5.25
N ILE A 227 1.94 -13.68 5.86
CA ILE A 227 1.52 -14.91 6.54
C ILE A 227 2.16 -14.98 7.93
N ALA A 228 1.42 -15.47 8.93
CA ALA A 228 1.95 -15.68 10.28
C ALA A 228 3.06 -16.72 10.26
N THR A 229 4.23 -16.38 10.81
CA THR A 229 5.39 -17.27 10.88
C THR A 229 5.08 -18.55 11.62
N LYS A 230 4.33 -18.47 12.72
CA LYS A 230 3.86 -19.66 13.47
C LYS A 230 3.08 -20.65 12.60
N PHE A 231 2.23 -20.16 11.69
CA PHE A 231 1.49 -21.03 10.78
C PHE A 231 2.42 -21.56 9.67
N TRP A 232 3.21 -20.69 9.07
CA TRP A 232 4.15 -21.03 8.01
C TRP A 232 5.07 -22.19 8.38
N ASP A 233 5.61 -22.18 9.60
CA ASP A 233 6.54 -23.21 10.10
C ASP A 233 5.87 -24.58 10.31
N THR A 234 4.53 -24.65 10.29
CA THR A 234 3.80 -25.93 10.32
C THR A 234 3.64 -26.59 8.96
N LEU A 235 4.00 -25.87 7.88
CA LEU A 235 3.82 -26.34 6.52
C LEU A 235 5.06 -27.10 6.04
N ASP A 236 4.84 -28.15 5.25
CA ASP A 236 5.94 -28.77 4.51
C ASP A 236 6.44 -27.88 3.36
N SER A 237 7.63 -28.15 2.86
CA SER A 237 8.27 -27.34 1.82
C SER A 237 7.47 -27.29 0.52
N LYS A 238 6.70 -28.31 0.19
CA LYS A 238 5.83 -28.34 -1.00
C LYS A 238 4.68 -27.36 -0.83
N THR A 239 4.01 -27.39 0.32
CA THR A 239 2.90 -26.48 0.63
C THR A 239 3.40 -25.04 0.73
N GLN A 240 4.57 -24.81 1.32
CA GLN A 240 5.21 -23.50 1.35
C GLN A 240 5.47 -22.96 -0.07
N GLN A 241 5.94 -23.79 -0.99
CA GLN A 241 6.16 -23.39 -2.38
C GLN A 241 4.84 -23.07 -3.09
N ILE A 242 3.80 -23.90 -2.90
CA ILE A 242 2.45 -23.62 -3.43
C ILE A 242 1.95 -22.24 -2.98
N MET A 243 2.12 -21.91 -1.70
CA MET A 243 1.68 -20.63 -1.17
C MET A 243 2.50 -19.45 -1.74
N LYS A 244 3.80 -19.59 -1.93
CA LYS A 244 4.63 -18.57 -2.59
C LYS A 244 4.19 -18.33 -4.03
N ASP A 245 4.00 -19.38 -4.79
CA ASP A 245 3.60 -19.29 -6.20
C ASP A 245 2.19 -18.69 -6.33
N ALA A 246 1.26 -19.09 -5.47
CA ALA A 246 -0.09 -18.52 -5.42
C ALA A 246 -0.08 -17.03 -5.03
N ALA A 247 0.78 -16.62 -4.07
CA ALA A 247 0.92 -15.23 -3.69
C ALA A 247 1.49 -14.37 -4.82
N LEU A 248 2.49 -14.88 -5.52
CA LEU A 248 3.11 -14.18 -6.65
C LEU A 248 2.12 -14.02 -7.82
N ASP A 249 1.35 -15.07 -8.16
CA ASP A 249 0.31 -14.98 -9.21
C ASP A 249 -0.79 -13.99 -8.83
N ALA A 250 -1.28 -14.04 -7.60
CA ALA A 250 -2.27 -13.09 -7.08
C ALA A 250 -1.74 -11.66 -7.13
N ALA A 251 -0.49 -11.45 -6.71
CA ALA A 251 0.16 -10.14 -6.69
C ALA A 251 0.36 -9.56 -8.10
N ARG A 252 0.86 -10.35 -9.04
CA ARG A 252 1.02 -9.94 -10.45
C ARG A 252 -0.31 -9.53 -11.09
N THR A 253 -1.36 -10.29 -10.80
CA THR A 253 -2.68 -9.99 -11.33
C THR A 253 -3.24 -8.72 -10.71
N GLU A 254 -3.12 -8.57 -9.40
CA GLU A 254 -3.60 -7.39 -8.67
C GLU A 254 -2.88 -6.11 -9.15
N ARG A 255 -1.56 -6.13 -9.35
CA ARG A 255 -0.82 -4.99 -9.90
C ARG A 255 -1.31 -4.59 -11.29
N ARG A 256 -1.53 -5.58 -12.19
CA ARG A 256 -2.10 -5.32 -13.53
C ARG A 256 -3.51 -4.74 -13.46
N GLU A 257 -4.37 -5.30 -12.63
CA GLU A 257 -5.75 -4.79 -12.45
C GLU A 257 -5.76 -3.38 -11.87
N SER A 258 -4.85 -3.07 -10.93
CA SER A 258 -4.68 -1.72 -10.38
C SER A 258 -4.41 -0.68 -11.46
N VAL A 259 -3.54 -1.00 -12.40
CA VAL A 259 -3.17 -0.09 -13.51
C VAL A 259 -4.28 -0.02 -14.56
N ALA A 260 -4.88 -1.15 -14.91
CA ALA A 260 -5.91 -1.22 -15.96
C ALA A 260 -7.17 -0.42 -15.62
N GLN A 261 -7.49 -0.22 -14.34
CA GLN A 261 -8.67 0.51 -13.91
C GLN A 261 -8.53 2.05 -13.96
N ILE A 262 -7.30 2.56 -14.07
CA ILE A 262 -7.03 4.00 -13.90
C ILE A 262 -7.79 4.85 -14.95
N GLU A 263 -7.76 4.46 -16.22
CA GLU A 263 -8.43 5.21 -17.27
C GLU A 263 -9.95 5.30 -17.08
N ASP A 264 -10.57 4.22 -16.65
CA ASP A 264 -12.01 4.20 -16.41
C ASP A 264 -12.39 5.03 -15.17
N ILE A 265 -11.56 5.03 -14.15
CA ILE A 265 -11.76 5.88 -12.96
C ILE A 265 -11.61 7.37 -13.34
N ILE A 266 -10.67 7.72 -14.21
CA ILE A 266 -10.53 9.09 -14.71
C ILE A 266 -11.77 9.52 -15.49
N LYS A 267 -12.33 8.65 -16.34
CA LYS A 267 -13.62 8.90 -17.02
C LYS A 267 -14.77 9.08 -16.04
N ASP A 268 -14.83 8.26 -14.99
CA ASP A 268 -15.84 8.37 -13.92
C ASP A 268 -15.70 9.70 -13.16
N CYS A 269 -14.48 10.14 -12.87
CA CYS A 269 -14.24 11.46 -12.29
C CYS A 269 -14.78 12.58 -13.20
N ALA A 270 -14.46 12.51 -14.50
CA ALA A 270 -14.95 13.49 -15.47
C ALA A 270 -16.50 13.51 -15.56
N ALA A 271 -17.14 12.34 -15.58
CA ALA A 271 -18.60 12.22 -15.58
C ALA A 271 -19.25 12.80 -14.31
N ARG A 272 -18.52 12.90 -13.22
CA ARG A 272 -18.96 13.51 -11.94
C ARG A 272 -18.51 14.96 -11.78
N ASN A 273 -17.94 15.58 -12.82
CA ASN A 273 -17.35 16.93 -12.80
C ASN A 273 -16.24 17.09 -11.75
N VAL A 274 -15.44 16.06 -11.53
CA VAL A 274 -14.25 16.09 -10.68
C VAL A 274 -13.02 16.23 -11.60
N PRO A 275 -12.33 17.37 -11.61
CA PRO A 275 -11.12 17.56 -12.38
C PRO A 275 -10.02 16.59 -11.96
N VAL A 276 -9.38 15.97 -12.93
CA VAL A 276 -8.10 15.26 -12.74
C VAL A 276 -7.01 16.12 -13.37
N VAL A 277 -6.16 16.70 -12.54
CA VAL A 277 -5.10 17.61 -12.97
C VAL A 277 -3.78 16.85 -12.91
N LYS A 278 -3.12 16.76 -14.06
CA LYS A 278 -1.81 16.12 -14.18
C LYS A 278 -0.71 17.17 -14.07
N MET A 279 0.29 16.88 -13.27
CA MET A 279 1.53 17.65 -13.24
C MET A 279 2.27 17.47 -14.55
N ASP A 280 2.70 18.55 -15.17
CA ASP A 280 3.48 18.48 -16.41
C ASP A 280 4.93 18.02 -16.15
N GLN A 281 5.68 17.79 -17.21
CA GLN A 281 7.05 17.29 -17.08
C GLN A 281 7.96 18.29 -16.36
N VAL A 282 7.82 19.59 -16.62
CA VAL A 282 8.65 20.64 -16.01
C VAL A 282 8.43 20.70 -14.50
N GLU A 283 7.17 20.65 -14.10
CA GLU A 283 6.82 20.65 -12.67
C GLU A 283 7.20 19.33 -11.99
N THR A 284 7.11 18.19 -12.71
CA THR A 284 7.61 16.91 -12.22
C THR A 284 9.11 16.95 -11.96
N GLU A 285 9.90 17.53 -12.86
CA GLU A 285 11.35 17.71 -12.70
C GLU A 285 11.66 18.61 -11.49
N LYS A 286 10.91 19.70 -11.30
CA LYS A 286 11.04 20.55 -10.10
C LYS A 286 10.67 19.82 -8.81
N PHE A 287 9.66 18.95 -8.85
CA PHE A 287 9.27 18.13 -7.71
C PHE A 287 10.40 17.15 -7.34
N ILE A 288 11.00 16.48 -8.33
CA ILE A 288 12.16 15.60 -8.14
C ILE A 288 13.32 16.39 -7.53
N GLU A 289 13.64 17.58 -8.07
CA GLU A 289 14.70 18.44 -7.54
C GLU A 289 14.41 18.87 -6.10
N ALA A 290 13.21 19.35 -5.81
CA ALA A 290 12.83 19.79 -4.46
C ALA A 290 12.89 18.67 -3.41
N THR A 291 12.62 17.43 -3.83
CA THR A 291 12.66 16.25 -2.95
C THR A 291 14.01 15.53 -2.93
N SER A 292 15.01 16.02 -3.66
CA SER A 292 16.38 15.42 -3.65
C SER A 292 16.99 15.38 -2.24
N VAL A 293 16.67 16.36 -1.39
CA VAL A 293 17.10 16.41 0.01
C VAL A 293 16.61 15.20 0.83
N VAL A 294 15.53 14.53 0.39
CA VAL A 294 15.05 13.30 1.02
C VAL A 294 16.01 12.16 0.72
N TYR A 295 16.53 12.08 -0.51
CA TYR A 295 17.54 11.11 -0.88
C TYR A 295 18.82 11.27 -0.06
N ASP A 296 19.32 12.51 0.08
CA ASP A 296 20.49 12.83 0.91
C ASP A 296 20.28 12.42 2.37
N LYS A 297 19.09 12.68 2.91
CA LYS A 297 18.74 12.33 4.30
C LYS A 297 18.69 10.81 4.53
N TYR A 298 18.21 10.06 3.55
CA TYR A 298 17.91 8.63 3.71
C TYR A 298 18.98 7.70 3.12
N GLN A 299 20.05 8.22 2.49
CA GLN A 299 21.10 7.41 1.88
C GLN A 299 21.71 6.38 2.84
N ASP A 300 21.95 6.75 4.11
CA ASP A 300 22.54 5.90 5.14
C ASP A 300 21.49 5.35 6.15
N TYR A 301 20.19 5.63 5.92
CA TYR A 301 19.13 5.19 6.82
C TYR A 301 18.77 3.72 6.64
N PHE A 302 18.76 3.26 5.38
CA PHE A 302 18.45 1.89 5.01
C PHE A 302 19.70 1.01 5.10
N SER A 303 19.46 -0.30 5.28
CA SER A 303 20.54 -1.28 5.25
C SER A 303 21.07 -1.40 3.83
N THR A 304 22.41 -1.42 3.67
CA THR A 304 23.08 -1.47 2.37
C THR A 304 22.64 -0.31 1.45
N ASP A 305 23.21 -0.20 0.25
CA ASP A 305 22.86 0.86 -0.73
C ASP A 305 21.52 0.58 -1.43
N LEU A 306 20.45 0.30 -0.68
CA LEU A 306 19.14 -0.10 -1.24
C LEU A 306 18.61 0.87 -2.29
N ILE A 307 18.71 2.18 -2.03
CA ILE A 307 18.28 3.20 -2.98
C ILE A 307 19.02 3.02 -4.31
N SER A 308 20.36 2.97 -4.28
CA SER A 308 21.18 2.79 -5.48
C SER A 308 20.90 1.46 -6.18
N GLN A 309 20.74 0.38 -5.41
CA GLN A 309 20.43 -0.93 -5.96
C GLN A 309 19.08 -0.94 -6.69
N ILE A 310 18.06 -0.28 -6.14
CA ILE A 310 16.75 -0.14 -6.79
C ILE A 310 16.89 0.67 -8.08
N GLN A 311 17.54 1.82 -8.04
CA GLN A 311 17.68 2.70 -9.20
C GLN A 311 18.43 2.06 -10.38
N GLN A 312 19.29 1.06 -10.12
CA GLN A 312 20.07 0.34 -11.14
C GLN A 312 19.29 -0.79 -11.82
N LYS A 313 18.16 -1.23 -11.29
CA LYS A 313 17.33 -2.29 -11.90
C LYS A 313 16.51 -1.76 -13.06
#